data_b0c06f33f1440e0e71dfa9fb553712a1
#
_entry.id   b0c06f33f1440e0e71dfa9fb553712a1
#
_cell.length_a   1.000
_cell.length_b   1.000
_cell.length_c   1.000
_cell.angle_alpha   90.00
_cell.angle_beta   90.00
_cell.angle_gamma   90.00
#
_symmetry.space_group_name_H-M   'P 1'
#
loop_
_entity.id
_entity.type
_entity.pdbx_description
1 polymer ?
#
loop_
_entity_poly.entity_id
_entity_poly.type
_entity_poly.pdbx_seq_one_letter_code
_entity_poly.pdbx_strand_id
1 'polypeptide(L)'
;MIPLSNNKPFTLISGPCQLENEDHCLFMADKLLSLTNKLDIPFVFKTSFDKANRTSVHSKRGVGLNEAINIFWKLKRKFPQIRILTDVHETVQVDYLKEVVDILQVPAFLCRQTDLIASIVTKGIQINIK
;
A
#
# COMPACT_ATOMS: atom_id res chain seq x y z
N MET A 1 -10.55 9.17 -5.06
CA MET A 1 -10.98 8.06 -4.17
C MET A 1 -11.36 6.86 -5.01
N ILE A 2 -10.93 5.65 -4.63
CA ILE A 2 -11.29 4.41 -5.35
C ILE A 2 -12.68 3.99 -4.86
N PRO A 3 -13.66 3.81 -5.75
CA PRO A 3 -15.03 3.48 -5.34
C PRO A 3 -15.12 1.98 -4.99
N LEU A 4 -14.83 1.64 -3.73
CA LEU A 4 -15.02 0.30 -3.18
C LEU A 4 -16.44 0.18 -2.60
N SER A 5 -17.29 -0.68 -3.17
CA SER A 5 -18.67 -0.84 -2.76
C SER A 5 -19.21 -2.19 -3.21
N ASN A 6 -20.14 -2.77 -2.43
CA ASN A 6 -20.83 -4.02 -2.78
C ASN A 6 -21.69 -3.92 -4.05
N ASN A 7 -21.99 -2.70 -4.51
CA ASN A 7 -22.79 -2.43 -5.72
C ASN A 7 -21.93 -2.10 -6.94
N LYS A 8 -20.60 -2.28 -6.86
CA LYS A 8 -19.64 -2.06 -7.95
C LYS A 8 -18.94 -3.37 -8.30
N PRO A 9 -18.33 -3.48 -9.49
CA PRO A 9 -17.45 -4.60 -9.80
C PRO A 9 -16.41 -4.77 -8.68
N PHE A 10 -16.06 -6.00 -8.40
CA PHE A 10 -15.08 -6.30 -7.37
C PHE A 10 -13.72 -5.70 -7.74
N THR A 11 -13.02 -5.14 -6.77
CA THR A 11 -11.67 -4.59 -6.94
C THR A 11 -10.65 -5.54 -6.34
N LEU A 12 -9.66 -5.94 -7.12
CA LEU A 12 -8.56 -6.76 -6.64
C LEU A 12 -7.52 -5.90 -5.92
N ILE A 13 -7.27 -6.19 -4.66
CA ILE A 13 -6.13 -5.65 -3.90
C ILE A 13 -5.09 -6.75 -3.77
N SER A 14 -3.98 -6.64 -4.49
CA SER A 14 -2.96 -7.69 -4.54
C SER A 14 -1.56 -7.13 -4.79
N GLY A 15 -0.54 -7.91 -4.44
CA GLY A 15 0.87 -7.57 -4.63
C GLY A 15 1.77 -8.40 -3.73
N PRO A 16 3.10 -8.16 -3.76
CA PRO A 16 4.01 -8.86 -2.86
C PRO A 16 3.71 -8.51 -1.41
N CYS A 17 3.69 -9.52 -0.54
CA CYS A 17 3.40 -9.31 0.88
C CYS A 17 4.33 -8.27 1.52
N GLN A 18 5.58 -8.24 1.09
CA GLN A 18 6.64 -7.36 1.56
C GLN A 18 7.34 -6.71 0.37
N LEU A 19 7.65 -5.44 0.48
CA LEU A 19 8.50 -4.71 -0.46
C LEU A 19 9.96 -5.12 -0.20
N GLU A 20 10.53 -5.93 -1.10
CA GLU A 20 11.87 -6.51 -0.95
C GLU A 20 12.94 -5.65 -1.64
N ASN A 21 12.65 -5.19 -2.85
CA ASN A 21 13.48 -4.31 -3.66
C ASN A 21 12.67 -3.72 -4.83
N GLU A 22 13.28 -2.78 -5.54
CA GLU A 22 12.68 -2.07 -6.67
C GLU A 22 12.32 -3.01 -7.83
N ASP A 23 13.27 -3.83 -8.28
CA ASP A 23 13.09 -4.68 -9.46
C ASP A 23 11.94 -5.67 -9.27
N HIS A 24 11.87 -6.32 -8.11
CA HIS A 24 10.77 -7.20 -7.76
C HIS A 24 9.43 -6.47 -7.71
N CYS A 25 9.41 -5.26 -7.14
CA CYS A 25 8.20 -4.44 -7.07
C CYS A 25 7.69 -4.08 -8.46
N LEU A 26 8.55 -3.58 -9.33
CA LEU A 26 8.20 -3.20 -10.70
C LEU A 26 7.76 -4.41 -11.54
N PHE A 27 8.44 -5.55 -11.40
CA PHE A 27 8.07 -6.80 -12.07
C PHE A 27 6.67 -7.27 -11.65
N MET A 28 6.40 -7.33 -10.36
CA MET A 28 5.10 -7.78 -9.84
C MET A 28 3.97 -6.84 -10.27
N ALA A 29 4.21 -5.52 -10.23
CA ALA A 29 3.22 -4.54 -10.68
C ALA A 29 2.90 -4.69 -12.18
N ASP A 30 3.90 -4.89 -13.02
CA ASP A 30 3.73 -5.12 -14.45
C ASP A 30 2.85 -6.35 -14.72
N LYS A 31 3.19 -7.47 -14.08
CA LYS A 31 2.44 -8.73 -14.25
C LYS A 31 0.99 -8.63 -13.79
N LEU A 32 0.78 -8.04 -12.62
CA LEU A 32 -0.57 -7.89 -12.05
C LEU A 32 -1.41 -6.90 -12.84
N LEU A 33 -0.86 -5.76 -13.26
CA LEU A 33 -1.55 -4.80 -14.15
C LEU A 33 -1.92 -5.43 -15.49
N SER A 34 -0.99 -6.16 -16.10
CA SER A 34 -1.25 -6.85 -17.37
C SER A 34 -2.38 -7.87 -17.25
N LEU A 35 -2.40 -8.64 -16.16
CA LEU A 35 -3.43 -9.63 -15.91
C LEU A 35 -4.80 -8.99 -15.64
N THR A 36 -4.85 -8.01 -14.75
CA THR A 36 -6.11 -7.34 -14.36
C THR A 36 -6.71 -6.53 -15.51
N ASN A 37 -5.87 -5.90 -16.35
CA ASN A 37 -6.33 -5.23 -17.56
C ASN A 37 -6.96 -6.21 -18.57
N LYS A 38 -6.37 -7.39 -18.75
CA LYS A 38 -6.94 -8.43 -19.63
C LYS A 38 -8.30 -8.95 -19.14
N LEU A 39 -8.52 -8.93 -17.84
CA LEU A 39 -9.75 -9.44 -17.21
C LEU A 39 -10.75 -8.31 -16.89
N ASP A 40 -10.44 -7.07 -17.25
CA ASP A 40 -11.24 -5.88 -16.90
C ASP A 40 -11.56 -5.78 -15.39
N ILE A 41 -10.57 -6.11 -14.55
CA ILE A 41 -10.70 -6.07 -13.09
C ILE A 41 -10.05 -4.81 -12.55
N PRO A 42 -10.79 -3.92 -11.83
CA PRO A 42 -10.20 -2.82 -11.09
C PRO A 42 -9.12 -3.29 -10.11
N PHE A 43 -7.98 -2.62 -10.09
CA PHE A 43 -6.79 -3.10 -9.39
C PHE A 43 -6.15 -2.05 -8.48
N VAL A 44 -5.74 -2.50 -7.30
CA VAL A 44 -4.91 -1.77 -6.34
C VAL A 44 -3.68 -2.60 -6.02
N PHE A 45 -2.51 -2.06 -6.31
CA PHE A 45 -1.24 -2.72 -5.97
C PHE A 45 -0.95 -2.56 -4.48
N LYS A 46 -0.80 -3.67 -3.78
CA LYS A 46 -0.56 -3.69 -2.34
C LYS A 46 0.80 -4.29 -2.01
N THR A 47 1.59 -3.55 -1.24
CA THR A 47 2.80 -4.08 -0.62
C THR A 47 3.11 -3.35 0.69
N SER A 48 3.78 -4.00 1.63
CA SER A 48 4.17 -3.40 2.89
C SER A 48 5.65 -3.04 2.87
N PHE A 49 5.99 -1.81 3.21
CA PHE A 49 7.38 -1.36 3.30
C PHE A 49 8.09 -1.85 4.56
N ASP A 50 7.32 -2.17 5.59
CA ASP A 50 7.79 -2.73 6.85
C ASP A 50 6.79 -3.77 7.39
N LYS A 51 7.32 -4.86 7.90
CA LYS A 51 6.58 -5.90 8.61
C LYS A 51 6.83 -5.76 10.12
N ALA A 52 6.19 -4.77 10.75
CA ALA A 52 6.38 -4.43 12.15
C ALA A 52 5.92 -5.51 13.14
N ASN A 53 5.14 -6.50 12.68
CA ASN A 53 4.57 -7.57 13.51
C ASN A 53 5.35 -8.90 13.49
N ARG A 54 6.64 -8.87 13.16
CA ARG A 54 7.47 -10.08 13.17
C ARG A 54 7.71 -10.59 14.59
N THR A 55 7.69 -11.91 14.74
CA THR A 55 7.94 -12.59 16.03
C THR A 55 9.43 -12.72 16.36
N SER A 56 10.31 -12.54 15.39
CA SER A 56 11.76 -12.54 15.58
C SER A 56 12.36 -11.21 15.11
N VAL A 57 13.23 -10.65 15.92
CA VAL A 57 14.01 -9.42 15.65
C VAL A 57 14.96 -9.58 14.45
N HIS A 58 15.35 -10.81 14.13
CA HIS A 58 16.20 -11.14 12.98
C HIS A 58 15.43 -11.34 11.67
N SER A 59 14.10 -11.33 11.69
CA SER A 59 13.29 -11.50 10.49
C SER A 59 13.43 -10.29 9.55
N LYS A 60 13.44 -10.55 8.24
CA LYS A 60 13.39 -9.50 7.24
C LYS A 60 12.06 -8.73 7.37
N ARG A 61 12.16 -7.40 7.45
CA ARG A 61 11.01 -6.52 7.66
C ARG A 61 10.57 -5.77 6.41
N GLY A 62 11.42 -5.66 5.40
CA GLY A 62 11.22 -4.87 4.19
C GLY A 62 12.32 -3.83 4.02
N VAL A 63 12.12 -2.90 3.07
CA VAL A 63 13.11 -1.88 2.72
C VAL A 63 13.09 -0.64 3.63
N GLY A 64 12.06 -0.49 4.46
CA GLY A 64 11.84 0.69 5.27
C GLY A 64 11.19 1.86 4.50
N LEU A 65 10.84 2.92 5.24
CA LEU A 65 10.00 4.00 4.74
C LEU A 65 10.63 4.78 3.58
N ASN A 66 11.87 5.25 3.75
CA ASN A 66 12.52 6.15 2.79
C ASN A 66 12.73 5.48 1.43
N GLU A 67 13.22 4.26 1.44
CA GLU A 67 13.43 3.48 0.22
C GLU A 67 12.09 3.16 -0.46
N ALA A 68 11.07 2.81 0.32
CA ALA A 68 9.73 2.53 -0.19
C ALA A 68 9.12 3.73 -0.91
N ILE A 69 9.24 4.94 -0.37
CA ILE A 69 8.75 6.17 -1.00
C ILE A 69 9.40 6.36 -2.37
N ASN A 70 10.71 6.16 -2.47
CA ASN A 70 11.44 6.25 -3.74
C ASN A 70 10.92 5.22 -4.76
N ILE A 71 10.72 3.98 -4.33
CA ILE A 71 10.20 2.90 -5.18
C ILE A 71 8.75 3.21 -5.61
N PHE A 72 7.89 3.68 -4.71
CA PHE A 72 6.50 4.05 -5.05
C PHE A 72 6.43 5.20 -6.05
N TRP A 73 7.30 6.21 -5.96
CA TRP A 73 7.40 7.26 -6.98
C TRP A 73 7.83 6.72 -8.33
N LYS A 74 8.80 5.81 -8.37
CA LYS A 74 9.22 5.14 -9.63
C LYS A 74 8.10 4.29 -10.20
N LEU A 75 7.36 3.58 -9.35
CA LEU A 75 6.21 2.78 -9.73
C LEU A 75 5.12 3.64 -10.39
N LYS A 76 4.74 4.77 -9.79
CA LYS A 76 3.77 5.71 -10.35
C LYS A 76 4.24 6.36 -11.65
N ARG A 77 5.53 6.66 -11.79
CA ARG A 77 6.09 7.17 -13.05
C ARG A 77 6.01 6.15 -14.17
N LYS A 78 6.30 4.87 -13.88
CA LYS A 78 6.28 3.79 -14.87
C LYS A 78 4.84 3.37 -15.21
N PHE A 79 3.94 3.39 -14.25
CA PHE A 79 2.54 2.99 -14.39
C PHE A 79 1.61 4.08 -13.82
N PRO A 80 1.34 5.18 -14.57
CA PRO A 80 0.59 6.34 -14.05
C PRO A 80 -0.82 6.01 -13.54
N GLN A 81 -1.44 4.94 -14.06
CA GLN A 81 -2.76 4.49 -13.66
C GLN A 81 -2.77 3.67 -12.35
N ILE A 82 -1.58 3.24 -11.85
CA ILE A 82 -1.52 2.35 -10.71
C ILE A 82 -2.02 3.04 -9.43
N ARG A 83 -2.82 2.33 -8.68
CA ARG A 83 -3.22 2.72 -7.32
C ARG A 83 -2.42 1.91 -6.32
N ILE A 84 -1.87 2.56 -5.31
CA ILE A 84 -0.98 1.94 -4.34
C ILE A 84 -1.63 1.93 -2.96
N LEU A 85 -1.59 0.77 -2.31
CA LEU A 85 -1.93 0.58 -0.92
C LEU A 85 -0.71 0.08 -0.15
N THR A 86 -0.40 0.69 0.98
CA THR A 86 0.64 0.21 1.90
C THR A 86 0.19 0.30 3.36
N ASP A 87 0.81 -0.48 4.22
CA ASP A 87 0.59 -0.40 5.67
C ASP A 87 1.22 0.88 6.23
N VAL A 88 0.68 1.37 7.34
CA VAL A 88 1.26 2.45 8.16
C VAL A 88 1.25 2.04 9.62
N HIS A 89 2.28 2.40 10.38
CA HIS A 89 2.45 1.96 11.77
C HIS A 89 2.55 3.10 12.77
N GLU A 90 2.94 4.30 12.31
CA GLU A 90 3.15 5.49 13.14
C GLU A 90 2.54 6.73 12.49
N THR A 91 2.05 7.65 13.31
CA THR A 91 1.40 8.89 12.83
C THR A 91 2.30 9.73 11.92
N VAL A 92 3.60 9.81 12.24
CA VAL A 92 4.58 10.56 11.44
C VAL A 92 4.73 10.02 10.02
N GLN A 93 4.56 8.72 9.81
CA GLN A 93 4.67 8.08 8.48
C GLN A 93 3.56 8.53 7.53
N VAL A 94 2.40 8.92 8.05
CA VAL A 94 1.25 9.38 7.26
C VAL A 94 1.61 10.58 6.40
N ASP A 95 2.37 11.54 6.95
CA ASP A 95 2.74 12.76 6.24
C ASP A 95 3.66 12.50 5.04
N TYR A 96 4.49 11.49 5.11
CA TYR A 96 5.36 11.10 4.00
C TYR A 96 4.65 10.23 2.95
N LEU A 97 3.78 9.31 3.40
CA LEU A 97 3.11 8.35 2.52
C LEU A 97 1.96 8.97 1.74
N LYS A 98 1.23 9.94 2.30
CA LYS A 98 0.06 10.57 1.65
C LYS A 98 0.35 11.17 0.28
N GLU A 99 1.60 11.56 0.01
CA GLU A 99 1.99 12.16 -1.27
C GLU A 99 2.17 11.13 -2.39
N VAL A 100 2.37 9.85 -2.01
CA VAL A 100 2.77 8.83 -2.98
C VAL A 100 1.83 7.62 -3.03
N VAL A 101 1.03 7.37 -2.00
CA VAL A 101 0.08 6.25 -1.98
C VAL A 101 -1.37 6.73 -2.03
N ASP A 102 -2.27 5.87 -2.45
CA ASP A 102 -3.69 6.19 -2.61
C ASP A 102 -4.53 5.71 -1.42
N ILE A 103 -4.09 4.63 -0.77
CA ILE A 103 -4.77 4.03 0.39
C ILE A 103 -3.74 3.68 1.46
N LEU A 104 -4.02 4.04 2.71
CA LEU A 104 -3.25 3.57 3.86
C LEU A 104 -3.99 2.47 4.60
N GLN A 105 -3.31 1.36 4.85
CA GLN A 105 -3.84 0.26 5.65
C GLN A 105 -3.37 0.37 7.09
N VAL A 106 -4.32 0.35 8.01
CA VAL A 106 -4.04 0.19 9.44
C VAL A 106 -3.99 -1.31 9.76
N PRO A 107 -2.84 -1.85 10.20
CA PRO A 107 -2.72 -3.25 10.61
C PRO A 107 -3.68 -3.62 11.73
N ALA A 108 -4.05 -4.90 11.80
CA ALA A 108 -5.04 -5.40 12.78
C ALA A 108 -4.68 -5.04 14.23
N PHE A 109 -3.40 -5.15 14.62
CA PHE A 109 -2.98 -4.83 15.99
C PHE A 109 -3.04 -3.34 16.32
N LEU A 110 -3.12 -2.46 15.30
CA LEU A 110 -3.18 -1.01 15.45
C LEU A 110 -4.57 -0.43 15.17
N CYS A 111 -5.56 -1.26 14.87
CA CYS A 111 -6.91 -0.79 14.50
C CYS A 111 -7.65 -0.04 15.61
N ARG A 112 -7.16 -0.11 16.86
CA ARG A 112 -7.70 0.62 18.02
C ARG A 112 -6.86 1.84 18.42
N GLN A 113 -5.84 2.21 17.63
CA GLN A 113 -5.00 3.38 17.87
C GLN A 113 -5.68 4.63 17.28
N THR A 114 -6.42 5.34 18.12
CA THR A 114 -7.24 6.51 17.73
C THR A 114 -6.41 7.57 17.03
N ASP A 115 -5.24 7.91 17.55
CA ASP A 115 -4.39 8.96 16.99
C ASP A 115 -3.86 8.60 15.59
N LEU A 116 -3.53 7.32 15.36
CA LEU A 116 -3.11 6.85 14.05
C LEU A 116 -4.26 6.97 13.02
N ILE A 117 -5.46 6.51 13.40
CA ILE A 117 -6.63 6.60 12.53
C ILE A 117 -6.98 8.06 12.25
N ALA A 118 -7.02 8.91 13.28
CA ALA A 118 -7.30 10.32 13.15
C ALA A 118 -6.29 11.03 12.23
N SER A 119 -5.00 10.70 12.34
CA SER A 119 -3.96 11.28 11.48
C SER A 119 -4.17 10.96 10.00
N ILE A 120 -4.64 9.76 9.67
CA ILE A 120 -4.94 9.38 8.28
C ILE A 120 -6.17 10.12 7.76
N VAL A 121 -7.26 10.11 8.55
CA VAL A 121 -8.54 10.71 8.14
C VAL A 121 -8.40 12.22 7.95
N THR A 122 -7.70 12.91 8.84
CA THR A 122 -7.50 14.37 8.75
C THR A 122 -6.67 14.79 7.53
N LYS A 123 -5.88 13.89 6.95
CA LYS A 123 -5.13 14.15 5.70
C LYS A 123 -5.93 13.84 4.45
N GLY A 124 -7.17 13.37 4.57
CA GLY A 124 -8.06 13.09 3.44
C GLY A 124 -7.66 11.89 2.57
N ILE A 125 -6.76 11.04 3.06
CA ILE A 125 -6.36 9.81 2.35
C ILE A 125 -7.35 8.67 2.66
N GLN A 126 -7.57 7.80 1.68
CA GLN A 126 -8.44 6.64 1.85
C GLN A 126 -7.81 5.64 2.82
N ILE A 127 -8.61 5.13 3.76
CA ILE A 127 -8.16 4.22 4.81
C ILE A 127 -8.76 2.82 4.61
N ASN A 128 -7.94 1.80 4.85
CA ASN A 128 -8.35 0.41 4.98
C ASN A 128 -8.01 -0.07 6.39
N ILE A 129 -8.99 -0.35 7.20
CA ILE A 129 -8.80 -0.84 8.57
C ILE A 129 -8.95 -2.36 8.57
N LYS A 130 -7.92 -3.05 9.02
CA LYS A 130 -7.87 -4.51 9.01
C LYS A 130 -8.33 -5.10 10.33
#